data_e6c1bded89ede283f73f7d13e00fec6c
#
_entry.id   e6c1bded89ede283f73f7d13e00fec6c
#
_cell.length_a   1.000
_cell.length_b   1.000
_cell.length_c   1.000
_cell.angle_alpha   90.00
_cell.angle_beta   90.00
_cell.angle_gamma   90.00
#
_symmetry.space_group_name_H-M   'P 1'
#
loop_
_entity.id
_entity.type
_entity.pdbx_description
1 polymer ?
#
loop_
_entity_poly.entity_id
_entity_poly.type
_entity_poly.pdbx_seq_one_letter_code
_entity_poly.pdbx_strand_id
1 'polypeptide(L)'
;LMRIGITGASGMLGTALVIHLSKLHEVFATSRKKGKKGKNIKWDCFDLTNIELLNKWLNKVEFDVVIHCAAIVNVDACEENIDLATSLHFETTKIISDYLSRNNTRLIYISTDSVFDGEKQGSYSESDLIHPLNVYAQTKLMGEVAVKPMDAALVLRINIIGWTEKGKTSFF
;
A
#
# COMPACT_ATOMS: atom_id res chain seq x y z
N LEU A 1 -5.56 10.58 -19.84
CA LEU A 1 -6.18 10.54 -18.51
C LEU A 1 -6.14 9.10 -18.01
N MET A 2 -5.42 8.82 -16.92
CA MET A 2 -5.35 7.47 -16.35
C MET A 2 -6.42 7.27 -15.27
N ARG A 3 -6.85 6.02 -15.08
CA ARG A 3 -7.69 5.57 -13.97
C ARG A 3 -6.80 4.92 -12.91
N ILE A 4 -6.56 5.66 -11.83
CA ILE A 4 -5.60 5.28 -10.80
C ILE A 4 -6.34 4.81 -9.55
N GLY A 5 -6.13 3.56 -9.16
CA GLY A 5 -6.58 3.03 -7.89
C GLY A 5 -5.59 3.36 -6.77
N ILE A 6 -6.07 3.82 -5.61
CA ILE A 6 -5.21 4.07 -4.44
C ILE A 6 -5.85 3.42 -3.22
N THR A 7 -5.17 2.46 -2.61
CA THR A 7 -5.57 1.88 -1.32
C THR A 7 -4.86 2.60 -0.18
N GLY A 8 -5.41 2.57 1.02
CA GLY A 8 -4.86 3.34 2.13
C GLY A 8 -4.88 4.85 1.90
N ALA A 9 -5.81 5.30 1.06
CA ALA A 9 -5.89 6.65 0.52
C ALA A 9 -6.10 7.77 1.55
N SER A 10 -6.52 7.44 2.78
CA SER A 10 -6.62 8.39 3.91
C SER A 10 -5.37 8.44 4.79
N GLY A 11 -4.36 7.62 4.51
CA GLY A 11 -3.05 7.67 5.16
C GLY A 11 -2.22 8.86 4.66
N MET A 12 -1.03 9.06 5.26
CA MET A 12 -0.16 10.20 4.92
C MET A 12 0.21 10.20 3.43
N LEU A 13 0.83 9.13 2.93
CA LEU A 13 1.20 9.01 1.51
C LEU A 13 -0.04 8.99 0.62
N GLY A 14 -1.06 8.18 0.99
CA GLY A 14 -2.29 8.06 0.21
C GLY A 14 -2.99 9.40 0.00
N THR A 15 -3.10 10.24 1.04
CA THR A 15 -3.68 11.59 0.94
C THR A 15 -2.89 12.48 0.00
N ALA A 16 -1.56 12.48 0.09
CA ALA A 16 -0.69 13.25 -0.80
C ALA A 16 -0.86 12.81 -2.27
N LEU A 17 -0.87 11.50 -2.51
CA LEU A 17 -1.09 10.93 -3.85
C LEU A 17 -2.47 11.28 -4.42
N VAL A 18 -3.55 11.14 -3.62
CA VAL A 18 -4.90 11.51 -4.04
C VAL A 18 -4.97 12.97 -4.48
N ILE A 19 -4.42 13.89 -3.67
CA ILE A 19 -4.43 15.33 -3.96
C ILE A 19 -3.62 15.64 -5.22
N HIS A 20 -2.46 15.02 -5.37
CA HIS A 20 -1.55 15.32 -6.48
C HIS A 20 -2.05 14.73 -7.80
N LEU A 21 -2.39 13.44 -7.80
CA LEU A 21 -2.77 12.73 -9.01
C LEU A 21 -4.14 13.12 -9.54
N SER A 22 -5.07 13.50 -8.67
CA SER A 22 -6.41 13.98 -9.10
C SER A 22 -6.42 15.27 -9.90
N LYS A 23 -5.31 16.00 -9.92
CA LYS A 23 -5.16 17.19 -10.79
C LYS A 23 -5.15 16.83 -12.28
N LEU A 24 -4.64 15.65 -12.63
CA LEU A 24 -4.41 15.22 -14.02
C LEU A 24 -5.09 13.90 -14.37
N HIS A 25 -5.58 13.13 -13.40
CA HIS A 25 -6.07 11.76 -13.58
C HIS A 25 -7.37 11.52 -12.81
N GLU A 26 -8.11 10.46 -13.15
CA GLU A 26 -9.20 9.96 -12.33
C GLU A 26 -8.66 9.07 -11.22
N VAL A 27 -8.96 9.42 -9.97
CA VAL A 27 -8.49 8.70 -8.77
C VAL A 27 -9.65 7.95 -8.12
N PHE A 28 -9.48 6.65 -7.97
CA PHE A 28 -10.38 5.75 -7.25
C PHE A 28 -9.73 5.40 -5.91
N ALA A 29 -10.12 6.12 -4.89
CA ALA A 29 -9.52 6.04 -3.57
C ALA A 29 -10.30 5.10 -2.67
N THR A 30 -9.61 4.22 -1.94
CA THR A 30 -10.23 3.40 -0.91
C THR A 30 -9.47 3.44 0.41
N SER A 31 -10.23 3.50 1.49
CA SER A 31 -9.78 3.40 2.88
C SER A 31 -10.98 3.24 3.80
N ARG A 32 -10.74 2.97 5.08
CA ARG A 32 -11.82 2.86 6.09
C ARG A 32 -12.59 4.17 6.32
N LYS A 33 -12.00 5.33 6.00
CA LYS A 33 -12.60 6.66 6.14
C LYS A 33 -12.41 7.47 4.87
N LYS A 34 -13.38 8.34 4.53
CA LYS A 34 -13.24 9.28 3.42
C LYS A 34 -12.20 10.35 3.74
N GLY A 35 -11.38 10.67 2.74
CA GLY A 35 -10.49 11.83 2.75
C GLY A 35 -11.05 13.02 1.96
N LYS A 36 -10.15 13.80 1.37
CA LYS A 36 -10.51 15.01 0.59
C LYS A 36 -11.40 14.70 -0.59
N LYS A 37 -12.41 15.57 -0.79
CA LYS A 37 -13.27 15.51 -1.97
C LYS A 37 -12.64 16.30 -3.13
N GLY A 38 -12.94 15.90 -4.35
CA GLY A 38 -12.49 16.57 -5.57
C GLY A 38 -13.22 16.05 -6.80
N LYS A 39 -13.22 16.84 -7.88
CA LYS A 39 -13.95 16.49 -9.12
C LYS A 39 -13.53 15.14 -9.70
N ASN A 40 -12.24 14.82 -9.64
CA ASN A 40 -11.68 13.59 -10.21
C ASN A 40 -11.40 12.52 -9.14
N ILE A 41 -12.01 12.61 -7.95
CA ILE A 41 -11.80 11.69 -6.83
C ILE A 41 -13.10 10.92 -6.55
N LYS A 42 -13.05 9.61 -6.66
CA LYS A 42 -14.13 8.69 -6.32
C LYS A 42 -13.71 7.89 -5.09
N TRP A 43 -14.53 7.91 -4.02
CA TRP A 43 -14.25 7.24 -2.76
C TRP A 43 -15.14 6.04 -2.54
N ASP A 44 -14.51 4.90 -2.22
CA ASP A 44 -15.16 3.73 -1.66
C ASP A 44 -14.60 3.45 -0.26
N CYS A 45 -15.48 3.39 0.76
CA CYS A 45 -15.05 3.22 2.14
C CYS A 45 -15.39 1.83 2.64
N PHE A 46 -14.33 1.05 2.88
CA PHE A 46 -14.44 -0.29 3.42
C PHE A 46 -13.10 -0.73 4.04
N ASP A 47 -13.14 -1.81 4.80
CA ASP A 47 -11.92 -2.48 5.27
C ASP A 47 -11.41 -3.41 4.17
N LEU A 48 -10.14 -3.26 3.78
CA LEU A 48 -9.52 -4.06 2.71
C LEU A 48 -9.45 -5.55 3.04
N THR A 49 -9.51 -5.93 4.31
CA THR A 49 -9.58 -7.35 4.72
C THR A 49 -10.95 -7.96 4.42
N ASN A 50 -11.97 -7.15 4.08
CA ASN A 50 -13.22 -7.64 3.53
C ASN A 50 -13.04 -7.97 2.04
N ILE A 51 -12.78 -9.25 1.76
CA ILE A 51 -12.45 -9.76 0.42
C ILE A 51 -13.57 -9.50 -0.60
N GLU A 52 -14.83 -9.58 -0.18
CA GLU A 52 -15.97 -9.32 -1.08
C GLU A 52 -15.97 -7.85 -1.55
N LEU A 53 -15.81 -6.90 -0.63
CA LEU A 53 -15.76 -5.48 -0.95
C LEU A 53 -14.49 -5.12 -1.74
N LEU A 54 -13.36 -5.75 -1.44
CA LEU A 54 -12.14 -5.60 -2.21
C LEU A 54 -12.32 -6.05 -3.66
N ASN A 55 -12.86 -7.24 -3.88
CA ASN A 55 -13.13 -7.74 -5.22
C ASN A 55 -14.13 -6.86 -5.98
N LYS A 56 -15.18 -6.37 -5.31
CA LYS A 56 -16.13 -5.43 -5.90
C LYS A 56 -15.44 -4.13 -6.33
N TRP A 57 -14.53 -3.61 -5.50
CA TRP A 57 -13.77 -2.40 -5.84
C TRP A 57 -12.81 -2.63 -7.01
N LEU A 58 -12.08 -3.75 -7.03
CA LEU A 58 -11.17 -4.11 -8.12
C LEU A 58 -11.91 -4.25 -9.47
N ASN A 59 -13.13 -4.78 -9.46
CA ASN A 59 -13.96 -4.95 -10.66
C ASN A 59 -14.74 -3.69 -11.06
N LYS A 60 -14.65 -2.59 -10.29
CA LYS A 60 -15.45 -1.39 -10.52
C LYS A 60 -15.09 -0.65 -11.80
N VAL A 61 -13.83 -0.72 -12.17
CA VAL A 61 -13.26 -0.02 -13.34
C VAL A 61 -12.00 -0.75 -13.79
N GLU A 62 -11.70 -0.67 -15.09
CA GLU A 62 -10.39 -1.11 -15.58
C GLU A 62 -9.34 -0.08 -15.17
N PHE A 63 -8.54 -0.39 -14.18
CA PHE A 63 -7.45 0.47 -13.73
C PHE A 63 -6.28 0.44 -14.71
N ASP A 64 -5.62 1.59 -14.92
CA ASP A 64 -4.33 1.65 -15.61
C ASP A 64 -3.17 1.34 -14.65
N VAL A 65 -3.34 1.73 -13.37
CA VAL A 65 -2.39 1.44 -12.28
C VAL A 65 -3.11 1.43 -10.94
N VAL A 66 -2.67 0.57 -10.05
CA VAL A 66 -3.06 0.58 -8.62
C VAL A 66 -1.83 0.86 -7.77
N ILE A 67 -1.96 1.82 -6.84
CA ILE A 67 -0.94 2.14 -5.83
C ILE A 67 -1.44 1.61 -4.50
N HIS A 68 -0.78 0.58 -4.00
CA HIS A 68 -1.16 -0.09 -2.76
C HIS A 68 -0.39 0.48 -1.57
N CYS A 69 -1.01 1.45 -0.86
CA CYS A 69 -0.44 2.13 0.30
C CYS A 69 -1.02 1.64 1.63
N ALA A 70 -2.03 0.76 1.61
CA ALA A 70 -2.68 0.32 2.85
C ALA A 70 -1.74 -0.56 3.67
N ALA A 71 -1.56 -0.18 4.94
CA ALA A 71 -0.77 -0.93 5.91
C ALA A 71 -1.19 -0.56 7.34
N ILE A 72 -0.93 -1.46 8.29
CA ILE A 72 -0.81 -1.14 9.71
C ILE A 72 0.64 -0.75 9.93
N VAL A 73 0.90 0.54 10.18
CA VAL A 73 2.27 1.07 10.29
C VAL A 73 2.79 1.09 11.74
N ASN A 74 1.94 0.82 12.72
CA ASN A 74 2.33 0.71 14.11
C ASN A 74 2.90 -0.69 14.37
N VAL A 75 4.18 -0.76 14.73
CA VAL A 75 4.91 -2.02 14.96
C VAL A 75 4.30 -2.80 16.10
N ASP A 76 4.02 -2.14 17.25
CA ASP A 76 3.44 -2.80 18.42
C ASP A 76 2.07 -3.40 18.10
N ALA A 77 1.23 -2.67 17.36
CA ALA A 77 -0.06 -3.18 16.92
C ALA A 77 0.05 -4.41 15.99
N CYS A 78 1.13 -4.53 15.23
CA CYS A 78 1.40 -5.72 14.42
C CYS A 78 1.84 -6.90 15.30
N GLU A 79 2.66 -6.66 16.33
CA GLU A 79 3.04 -7.68 17.31
C GLU A 79 1.84 -8.18 18.12
N GLU A 80 0.94 -7.26 18.52
CA GLU A 80 -0.29 -7.60 19.26
C GLU A 80 -1.29 -8.39 18.43
N ASN A 81 -1.33 -8.19 17.09
CA ASN A 81 -2.28 -8.86 16.22
C ASN A 81 -1.64 -9.28 14.89
N ILE A 82 -0.88 -10.37 14.94
CA ILE A 82 -0.16 -10.94 13.79
C ILE A 82 -1.11 -11.34 12.67
N ASP A 83 -2.27 -11.90 12.99
CA ASP A 83 -3.26 -12.35 12.02
C ASP A 83 -3.81 -11.18 11.20
N LEU A 84 -4.14 -10.06 11.86
CA LEU A 84 -4.61 -8.86 11.19
C LEU A 84 -3.50 -8.23 10.33
N ALA A 85 -2.26 -8.19 10.83
CA ALA A 85 -1.12 -7.69 10.06
C ALA A 85 -0.88 -8.55 8.82
N THR A 86 -0.91 -9.88 8.96
CA THR A 86 -0.77 -10.83 7.86
C THR A 86 -1.90 -10.69 6.84
N SER A 87 -3.15 -10.61 7.31
CA SER A 87 -4.31 -10.46 6.43
C SER A 87 -4.23 -9.17 5.60
N LEU A 88 -3.86 -8.04 6.23
CA LEU A 88 -3.78 -6.77 5.50
C LEU A 88 -2.54 -6.66 4.61
N HIS A 89 -1.35 -7.08 5.10
CA HIS A 89 -0.10 -6.86 4.37
C HIS A 89 0.18 -7.93 3.32
N PHE A 90 -0.25 -9.17 3.55
CA PHE A 90 0.02 -10.30 2.66
C PHE A 90 -1.23 -10.75 1.89
N GLU A 91 -2.29 -11.22 2.56
CA GLU A 91 -3.44 -11.81 1.88
C GLU A 91 -4.15 -10.81 0.97
N THR A 92 -4.41 -9.60 1.48
CA THR A 92 -4.99 -8.49 0.68
C THR A 92 -4.09 -8.13 -0.50
N THR A 93 -2.77 -8.02 -0.27
CA THR A 93 -1.80 -7.72 -1.33
C THR A 93 -1.79 -8.82 -2.40
N LYS A 94 -1.86 -10.10 -1.98
CA LYS A 94 -1.91 -11.23 -2.89
C LYS A 94 -3.17 -11.18 -3.78
N ILE A 95 -4.34 -10.90 -3.20
CA ILE A 95 -5.60 -10.78 -3.96
C ILE A 95 -5.49 -9.66 -4.99
N ILE A 96 -4.96 -8.49 -4.59
CA ILE A 96 -4.74 -7.35 -5.49
C ILE A 96 -3.78 -7.74 -6.62
N SER A 97 -2.63 -8.32 -6.29
CA SER A 97 -1.61 -8.75 -7.26
C SER A 97 -2.16 -9.77 -8.26
N ASP A 98 -2.83 -10.81 -7.77
CA ASP A 98 -3.43 -11.85 -8.61
C ASP A 98 -4.48 -11.28 -9.57
N TYR A 99 -5.31 -10.35 -9.09
CA TYR A 99 -6.32 -9.69 -9.92
C TYR A 99 -5.69 -8.81 -10.99
N LEU A 100 -4.75 -7.95 -10.63
CA LEU A 100 -4.11 -6.99 -11.54
C LEU A 100 -3.25 -7.70 -12.59
N SER A 101 -2.57 -8.79 -12.21
CA SER A 101 -1.80 -9.62 -13.14
C SER A 101 -2.68 -10.21 -14.25
N ARG A 102 -3.85 -10.77 -13.90
CA ARG A 102 -4.80 -11.32 -14.89
C ARG A 102 -5.39 -10.25 -15.82
N ASN A 103 -5.46 -9.01 -15.36
CA ASN A 103 -6.00 -7.88 -16.14
C ASN A 103 -4.90 -7.01 -16.78
N ASN A 104 -3.65 -7.46 -16.73
CA ASN A 104 -2.49 -6.75 -17.29
C ASN A 104 -2.36 -5.30 -16.79
N THR A 105 -2.76 -5.06 -15.53
CA THR A 105 -2.76 -3.76 -14.86
C THR A 105 -1.51 -3.59 -14.03
N ARG A 106 -0.92 -2.40 -13.99
CA ARG A 106 0.28 -2.10 -13.20
C ARG A 106 -0.02 -2.02 -11.70
N LEU A 107 0.92 -2.52 -10.88
CA LEU A 107 0.87 -2.39 -9.44
C LEU A 107 2.12 -1.66 -8.92
N ILE A 108 1.91 -0.63 -8.09
CA ILE A 108 2.96 -0.03 -7.26
C ILE A 108 2.67 -0.44 -5.83
N TYR A 109 3.52 -1.29 -5.27
CA TYR A 109 3.43 -1.74 -3.89
C TYR A 109 4.36 -0.92 -2.99
N ILE A 110 3.79 -0.27 -2.00
CA ILE A 110 4.56 0.49 -1.02
C ILE A 110 5.00 -0.46 0.09
N SER A 111 6.28 -0.79 0.07
CA SER A 111 6.97 -1.56 1.11
C SER A 111 7.73 -0.64 2.06
N THR A 112 8.67 -1.18 2.82
CA THR A 112 9.41 -0.49 3.87
C THR A 112 10.90 -0.83 3.80
N ASP A 113 11.75 0.10 4.19
CA ASP A 113 13.17 -0.11 4.44
C ASP A 113 13.43 -1.01 5.66
N SER A 114 12.45 -1.15 6.56
CA SER A 114 12.53 -2.02 7.75
C SER A 114 12.64 -3.52 7.41
N VAL A 115 12.58 -3.91 6.12
CA VAL A 115 12.93 -5.28 5.69
C VAL A 115 14.42 -5.58 5.89
N PHE A 116 15.26 -4.56 6.10
CA PHE A 116 16.68 -4.69 6.45
C PHE A 116 16.86 -4.56 7.97
N ASP A 117 17.94 -5.14 8.51
CA ASP A 117 18.23 -5.17 9.96
C ASP A 117 18.86 -3.87 10.50
N GLY A 118 19.37 -3.00 9.65
CA GLY A 118 20.05 -1.77 10.07
C GLY A 118 21.51 -1.94 10.52
N GLU A 119 22.09 -3.16 10.44
CA GLU A 119 23.46 -3.44 10.93
C GLU A 119 24.54 -3.06 9.91
N LYS A 120 24.19 -2.90 8.63
CA LYS A 120 25.13 -2.52 7.58
C LYS A 120 25.62 -1.10 7.77
N GLN A 121 26.95 -0.90 7.74
CA GLN A 121 27.52 0.44 7.63
C GLN A 121 27.29 1.01 6.22
N GLY A 122 26.66 2.19 6.15
CA GLY A 122 26.30 2.86 4.89
C GLY A 122 24.87 2.54 4.43
N SER A 123 24.63 2.76 3.14
CA SER A 123 23.30 2.60 2.55
C SER A 123 23.02 1.15 2.15
N TYR A 124 21.77 0.72 2.29
CA TYR A 124 21.28 -0.52 1.70
C TYR A 124 20.93 -0.32 0.22
N SER A 125 21.09 -1.39 -0.55
CA SER A 125 20.64 -1.52 -1.93
C SER A 125 19.58 -2.61 -2.02
N GLU A 126 18.89 -2.70 -3.15
CA GLU A 126 17.85 -3.69 -3.39
C GLU A 126 18.38 -5.14 -3.40
N SER A 127 19.68 -5.33 -3.65
CA SER A 127 20.35 -6.63 -3.67
C SER A 127 20.91 -7.08 -2.32
N ASP A 128 20.86 -6.22 -1.30
CA ASP A 128 21.36 -6.58 0.03
C ASP A 128 20.47 -7.62 0.71
N LEU A 129 21.07 -8.33 1.67
CA LEU A 129 20.36 -9.36 2.42
C LEU A 129 19.20 -8.76 3.22
N ILE A 130 18.03 -9.38 3.06
CA ILE A 130 16.81 -9.00 3.76
C ILE A 130 16.77 -9.74 5.10
N HIS A 131 16.59 -9.00 6.20
CA HIS A 131 16.53 -9.55 7.55
C HIS A 131 15.54 -8.76 8.42
N PRO A 132 14.21 -8.94 8.23
CA PRO A 132 13.20 -8.21 8.99
C PRO A 132 13.18 -8.63 10.45
N LEU A 133 13.22 -7.65 11.38
CA LEU A 133 13.37 -7.90 12.81
C LEU A 133 12.05 -7.92 13.61
N ASN A 134 10.92 -7.57 12.97
CA ASN A 134 9.61 -7.48 13.61
C ASN A 134 8.48 -7.94 12.70
N VAL A 135 7.29 -8.17 13.28
CA VAL A 135 6.10 -8.66 12.56
C VAL A 135 5.68 -7.69 11.45
N TYR A 136 5.76 -6.37 11.67
CA TYR A 136 5.46 -5.39 10.63
C TYR A 136 6.33 -5.62 9.38
N ALA A 137 7.64 -5.65 9.57
CA ALA A 137 8.59 -5.83 8.47
C ALA A 137 8.45 -7.22 7.80
N GLN A 138 8.25 -8.28 8.60
CA GLN A 138 8.03 -9.63 8.09
C GLN A 138 6.77 -9.73 7.22
N THR A 139 5.65 -9.19 7.68
CA THR A 139 4.39 -9.22 6.94
C THR A 139 4.42 -8.32 5.70
N LYS A 140 5.14 -7.18 5.76
CA LYS A 140 5.39 -6.34 4.58
C LYS A 140 6.24 -7.07 3.54
N LEU A 141 7.28 -7.80 3.97
CA LEU A 141 8.08 -8.65 3.10
C LEU A 141 7.26 -9.78 2.46
N MET A 142 6.35 -10.41 3.20
CA MET A 142 5.41 -11.38 2.62
C MET A 142 4.58 -10.76 1.49
N GLY A 143 4.16 -9.50 1.64
CA GLY A 143 3.50 -8.74 0.58
C GLY A 143 4.39 -8.55 -0.66
N GLU A 144 5.70 -8.26 -0.50
CA GLU A 144 6.64 -8.21 -1.63
C GLU A 144 6.72 -9.55 -2.37
N VAL A 145 6.76 -10.66 -1.62
CA VAL A 145 6.77 -12.01 -2.20
C VAL A 145 5.50 -12.28 -3.01
N ALA A 146 4.34 -11.82 -2.52
CA ALA A 146 3.08 -11.95 -3.25
C ALA A 146 3.03 -11.14 -4.56
N VAL A 147 3.75 -10.02 -4.61
CA VAL A 147 3.82 -9.13 -5.79
C VAL A 147 4.88 -9.58 -6.80
N LYS A 148 5.94 -10.27 -6.35
CA LYS A 148 7.10 -10.66 -7.16
C LYS A 148 6.78 -11.40 -8.46
N PRO A 149 5.76 -12.29 -8.54
CA PRO A 149 5.41 -12.98 -9.78
C PRO A 149 4.81 -12.08 -10.86
N MET A 150 4.49 -10.84 -10.55
CA MET A 150 3.81 -9.90 -11.44
C MET A 150 4.82 -9.05 -12.23
N ASP A 151 4.93 -9.26 -13.55
CA ASP A 151 5.88 -8.53 -14.41
C ASP A 151 5.64 -7.00 -14.42
N ALA A 152 4.39 -6.57 -14.29
CA ALA A 152 3.99 -5.16 -14.30
C ALA A 152 3.94 -4.54 -12.90
N ALA A 153 4.75 -5.04 -11.94
CA ALA A 153 4.80 -4.54 -10.58
C ALA A 153 6.09 -3.78 -10.29
N LEU A 154 5.95 -2.76 -9.44
CA LEU A 154 7.05 -2.02 -8.83
C LEU A 154 6.91 -2.08 -7.32
N VAL A 155 7.93 -2.59 -6.62
CA VAL A 155 8.03 -2.55 -5.16
C VAL A 155 8.90 -1.37 -4.75
N LEU A 156 8.38 -0.51 -3.88
CA LEU A 156 9.10 0.64 -3.33
C LEU A 156 9.33 0.42 -1.83
N ARG A 157 10.58 0.15 -1.45
CA ARG A 157 11.03 0.10 -0.05
C ARG A 157 11.38 1.51 0.38
N ILE A 158 10.46 2.17 1.06
CA ILE A 158 10.59 3.58 1.43
C ILE A 158 10.30 3.81 2.89
N ASN A 159 10.92 4.85 3.44
CA ASN A 159 10.55 5.43 4.72
C ASN A 159 9.78 6.74 4.46
N ILE A 160 8.55 6.83 4.99
CA ILE A 160 7.69 7.99 4.75
C ILE A 160 7.76 8.91 5.95
N ILE A 161 8.41 10.06 5.77
CA ILE A 161 8.55 11.09 6.79
C ILE A 161 7.68 12.28 6.38
N GLY A 162 6.86 12.80 7.29
CA GLY A 162 6.04 13.96 6.99
C GLY A 162 5.04 14.31 8.08
N TRP A 163 4.17 15.27 7.77
CA TRP A 163 3.10 15.73 8.64
C TRP A 163 1.77 15.15 8.19
N THR A 164 1.00 14.60 9.12
CA THR A 164 -0.39 14.27 8.85
C THR A 164 -1.23 15.55 8.89
N GLU A 165 -2.42 15.57 8.25
CA GLU A 165 -3.37 16.69 8.33
C GLU A 165 -3.76 17.05 9.77
N LYS A 166 -3.53 16.18 10.75
CA LYS A 166 -3.78 16.38 12.18
C LYS A 166 -2.58 16.88 12.96
N GLY A 167 -1.50 17.29 12.27
CA GLY A 167 -0.28 17.81 12.90
C GLY A 167 0.55 16.80 13.67
N LYS A 168 0.24 15.49 13.56
CA LYS A 168 1.07 14.44 14.13
C LYS A 168 2.22 14.14 13.17
N THR A 169 3.45 14.22 13.66
CA THR A 169 4.63 13.68 12.96
C THR A 169 4.56 12.17 12.94
N SER A 170 4.88 11.53 11.82
CA SER A 170 5.31 10.15 11.83
C SER A 170 6.83 10.14 11.94
N PHE A 171 7.31 9.86 13.13
CA PHE A 171 8.65 9.34 13.32
C PHE A 171 8.48 7.90 13.80
N PHE A 172 9.21 7.01 13.18
CA PHE A 172 9.53 5.71 13.73
C PHE A 172 10.91 5.77 14.32
#